data_f7a030ca581e1cc4621cbd2dc2d6f90f
#
_entry.id   f7a030ca581e1cc4621cbd2dc2d6f90f
#
_cell.length_a   1.000
_cell.length_b   1.000
_cell.length_c   1.000
_cell.angle_alpha   90.00
_cell.angle_beta   90.00
_cell.angle_gamma   90.00
#
_symmetry.space_group_name_H-M   'P 1'
#
loop_
_entity.id
_entity.type
_entity.pdbx_description
1 polymer ?
#
loop_
_entity_poly.entity_id
_entity_poly.type
_entity_poly.pdbx_seq_one_letter_code
_entity_poly.pdbx_strand_id
1 'polypeptide(L)'
;YGFNGTFEENFSDVPSDAYYATAVGLAKKLGILTGMGNNEFNPNGYITRQDMCVMALRAMKVAGKKVSDPTDISKFADSTDIAEYAKEAVGSLTAGGIIKGDDNGNANPRKNTTRAEAAVIIYRLLGI
;
A
#
# COMPACT_ATOMS: atom_id res chain seq x y z
N TYR A 1 8.64 13.86 6.71
CA TYR A 1 9.64 13.09 7.43
C TYR A 1 11.07 13.42 7.04
N GLY A 2 11.31 13.95 5.84
CA GLY A 2 12.62 14.44 5.45
C GLY A 2 13.73 13.40 5.48
N PHE A 3 13.41 12.16 5.20
CA PHE A 3 14.36 11.07 5.34
C PHE A 3 15.18 10.93 4.05
N ASN A 4 16.47 11.21 4.16
CA ASN A 4 17.40 11.03 3.04
C ASN A 4 18.48 10.05 3.49
N GLY A 5 18.75 9.03 2.68
CA GLY A 5 19.85 8.13 2.95
C GLY A 5 19.52 6.67 2.84
N THR A 6 20.50 5.85 3.15
CA THR A 6 20.39 4.41 3.14
C THR A 6 19.88 3.91 4.48
N PHE A 7 19.07 2.85 4.43
CA PHE A 7 18.54 2.22 5.64
C PHE A 7 19.37 0.97 5.94
N GLU A 8 20.20 1.07 6.97
CA GLU A 8 21.07 -0.05 7.38
C GLU A 8 20.25 -1.25 7.85
N GLU A 9 19.03 -1.00 8.32
CA GLU A 9 18.13 -2.02 8.86
C GLU A 9 17.08 -2.48 7.87
N ASN A 10 17.31 -2.31 6.57
CA ASN A 10 16.37 -2.77 5.57
C ASN A 10 16.30 -4.32 5.57
N PHE A 11 15.30 -4.86 4.87
CA PHE A 11 15.19 -6.31 4.75
C PHE A 11 16.37 -6.89 3.97
N SER A 12 16.76 -8.12 4.34
CA SER A 12 17.95 -8.76 3.78
C SER A 12 17.85 -9.01 2.27
N ASP A 13 16.63 -9.19 1.74
CA ASP A 13 16.38 -9.44 0.32
C ASP A 13 16.06 -8.18 -0.48
N VAL A 14 16.32 -6.99 0.09
CA VAL A 14 16.13 -5.71 -0.58
C VAL A 14 17.51 -5.12 -0.90
N PRO A 15 17.95 -5.19 -2.17
CA PRO A 15 19.24 -4.59 -2.56
C PRO A 15 19.23 -3.08 -2.36
N SER A 16 20.35 -2.52 -1.91
CA SER A 16 20.44 -1.08 -1.62
C SER A 16 20.25 -0.21 -2.86
N ASP A 17 20.50 -0.74 -4.05
CA ASP A 17 20.33 -0.03 -5.31
C ASP A 17 18.98 -0.28 -5.99
N ALA A 18 18.10 -1.06 -5.38
CA ALA A 18 16.79 -1.31 -5.94
C ALA A 18 15.94 -0.03 -5.93
N TYR A 19 15.11 0.16 -6.96
CA TYR A 19 14.27 1.35 -7.07
C TYR A 19 13.29 1.50 -5.89
N TYR A 20 12.98 0.42 -5.21
CA TYR A 20 12.06 0.40 -4.09
C TYR A 20 12.75 0.40 -2.71
N ALA A 21 14.08 0.42 -2.69
CA ALA A 21 14.83 0.25 -1.43
C ALA A 21 14.49 1.31 -0.38
N THR A 22 14.43 2.58 -0.78
CA THR A 22 14.11 3.68 0.14
C THR A 22 12.68 3.55 0.66
N ALA A 23 11.74 3.26 -0.23
CA ALA A 23 10.33 3.12 0.15
C ALA A 23 10.12 1.98 1.16
N VAL A 24 10.72 0.82 0.89
CA VAL A 24 10.60 -0.35 1.77
C VAL A 24 11.29 -0.10 3.11
N GLY A 25 12.50 0.47 3.09
CA GLY A 25 13.25 0.76 4.31
C GLY A 25 12.52 1.74 5.22
N LEU A 26 11.96 2.79 4.65
CA LEU A 26 11.17 3.76 5.43
C LEU A 26 9.92 3.13 6.02
N ALA A 27 9.21 2.33 5.22
CA ALA A 27 7.99 1.66 5.69
C ALA A 27 8.30 0.66 6.81
N LYS A 28 9.42 -0.05 6.72
CA LYS A 28 9.88 -0.93 7.79
C LYS A 28 10.16 -0.14 9.06
N LYS A 29 10.88 0.97 8.94
CA LYS A 29 11.23 1.81 10.07
C LYS A 29 10.00 2.38 10.77
N LEU A 30 8.97 2.75 10.01
CA LEU A 30 7.72 3.30 10.55
C LEU A 30 6.78 2.22 11.09
N GLY A 31 7.13 0.93 10.96
CA GLY A 31 6.29 -0.16 11.42
C GLY A 31 5.10 -0.47 10.52
N ILE A 32 5.09 0.06 9.32
CA ILE A 32 4.01 -0.15 8.35
C ILE A 32 4.12 -1.53 7.71
N LEU A 33 5.35 -1.93 7.39
CA LEU A 33 5.65 -3.23 6.78
C LEU A 33 6.47 -4.08 7.75
N THR A 34 6.03 -5.30 7.99
CA THR A 34 6.69 -6.22 8.91
C THR A 34 7.47 -7.34 8.21
N GLY A 35 7.30 -7.47 6.89
CA GLY A 35 7.98 -8.51 6.12
C GLY A 35 7.36 -9.90 6.29
N MET A 36 8.09 -10.88 5.82
CA MET A 36 7.64 -12.30 5.78
C MET A 36 8.29 -13.16 6.85
N GLY A 37 9.04 -12.56 7.77
CA GLY A 37 9.87 -13.28 8.74
C GLY A 37 11.31 -13.40 8.25
N ASN A 38 12.23 -13.77 9.15
CA ASN A 38 13.67 -13.88 8.83
C ASN A 38 14.26 -12.62 8.19
N ASN A 39 13.70 -11.46 8.51
CA ASN A 39 14.12 -10.17 7.95
C ASN A 39 14.03 -10.13 6.42
N GLU A 40 13.05 -10.83 5.84
CA GLU A 40 12.80 -10.84 4.40
C GLU A 40 11.51 -10.09 4.07
N PHE A 41 11.54 -9.31 2.98
CA PHE A 41 10.37 -8.57 2.52
C PHE A 41 9.63 -9.30 1.40
N ASN A 42 10.34 -10.11 0.61
CA ASN A 42 9.83 -10.78 -0.57
C ASN A 42 9.30 -9.77 -1.61
N PRO A 43 10.17 -8.88 -2.14
CA PRO A 43 9.74 -7.78 -3.02
C PRO A 43 9.06 -8.24 -4.30
N ASN A 44 9.43 -9.43 -4.81
CA ASN A 44 8.84 -10.00 -6.03
C ASN A 44 7.57 -10.81 -5.75
N GLY A 45 7.20 -10.99 -4.48
CA GLY A 45 5.95 -11.64 -4.12
C GLY A 45 4.76 -10.74 -4.44
N TYR A 46 3.58 -11.34 -4.45
CA TYR A 46 2.36 -10.61 -4.80
C TYR A 46 1.56 -10.22 -3.57
N ILE A 47 0.86 -9.12 -3.71
CA ILE A 47 -0.13 -8.63 -2.76
C ILE A 47 -1.36 -8.23 -3.57
N THR A 48 -2.55 -8.45 -3.05
CA THR A 48 -3.77 -8.04 -3.75
C THR A 48 -3.96 -6.54 -3.63
N ARG A 49 -4.69 -5.96 -4.60
CA ARG A 49 -4.99 -4.53 -4.61
C ARG A 49 -5.74 -4.11 -3.34
N GLN A 50 -6.67 -4.92 -2.85
CA GLN A 50 -7.40 -4.61 -1.61
C GLN A 50 -6.47 -4.63 -0.39
N ASP A 51 -5.51 -5.55 -0.32
CA ASP A 51 -4.54 -5.59 0.77
C ASP A 51 -3.59 -4.39 0.71
N MET A 52 -3.21 -3.97 -0.49
CA MET A 52 -2.44 -2.74 -0.68
C MET A 52 -3.22 -1.53 -0.14
N CYS A 53 -4.53 -1.48 -0.38
CA CYS A 53 -5.36 -0.39 0.13
C CYS A 53 -5.36 -0.35 1.66
N VAL A 54 -5.45 -1.52 2.31
CA VAL A 54 -5.40 -1.60 3.77
C VAL A 54 -4.07 -1.08 4.30
N MET A 55 -2.97 -1.48 3.68
CA MET A 55 -1.63 -1.02 4.05
C MET A 55 -1.48 0.48 3.83
N ALA A 56 -1.99 0.99 2.70
CA ALA A 56 -1.92 2.41 2.38
C ALA A 56 -2.69 3.25 3.40
N LEU A 57 -3.89 2.82 3.77
CA LEU A 57 -4.69 3.52 4.78
C LEU A 57 -3.97 3.56 6.12
N ARG A 58 -3.41 2.43 6.54
CA ARG A 58 -2.64 2.34 7.78
C ARG A 58 -1.42 3.27 7.74
N ALA A 59 -0.72 3.30 6.62
CA ALA A 59 0.44 4.16 6.45
C ALA A 59 0.07 5.63 6.56
N MET A 60 -1.02 6.04 5.94
CA MET A 60 -1.49 7.43 6.00
C MET A 60 -1.84 7.83 7.43
N LYS A 61 -2.50 6.95 8.18
CA LYS A 61 -2.84 7.20 9.58
C LYS A 61 -1.58 7.34 10.45
N VAL A 62 -0.60 6.45 10.27
CA VAL A 62 0.67 6.49 11.01
C VAL A 62 1.42 7.78 10.70
N ALA A 63 1.41 8.23 9.45
CA ALA A 63 2.09 9.45 9.02
C ALA A 63 1.33 10.74 9.39
N GLY A 64 0.16 10.63 10.02
CA GLY A 64 -0.66 11.79 10.37
C GLY A 64 -1.32 12.45 9.17
N LYS A 65 -1.44 11.76 8.04
CA LYS A 65 -2.09 12.28 6.86
C LYS A 65 -3.61 12.27 7.03
N LYS A 66 -4.27 13.26 6.46
CA LYS A 66 -5.73 13.32 6.47
C LYS A 66 -6.29 12.22 5.58
N VAL A 67 -7.22 11.45 6.10
CA VAL A 67 -7.88 10.36 5.40
C VAL A 67 -9.33 10.76 5.13
N SER A 68 -9.78 10.57 3.90
CA SER A 68 -11.18 10.85 3.54
C SER A 68 -12.11 9.81 4.15
N ASP A 69 -13.33 10.23 4.49
CA ASP A 69 -14.36 9.29 4.92
C ASP A 69 -14.66 8.31 3.78
N PRO A 70 -14.93 7.02 4.09
CA PRO A 70 -15.19 6.04 3.05
C PRO A 70 -16.41 6.40 2.21
N THR A 71 -16.26 6.30 0.89
CA THR A 71 -17.41 6.42 -0.02
C THR A 71 -18.10 5.07 -0.16
N ASP A 72 -19.30 5.09 -0.75
CA ASP A 72 -20.05 3.87 -1.03
C ASP A 72 -19.36 3.07 -2.13
N ILE A 73 -18.85 1.89 -1.79
CA ILE A 73 -18.15 1.01 -2.73
C ILE A 73 -19.09 0.17 -3.58
N SER A 74 -20.41 0.19 -3.30
CA SER A 74 -21.40 -0.58 -4.09
C SER A 74 -21.48 -0.11 -5.53
N LYS A 75 -20.93 1.08 -5.83
CA LYS A 75 -20.84 1.58 -7.21
C LYS A 75 -19.92 0.76 -8.10
N PHE A 76 -18.99 -0.02 -7.52
CA PHE A 76 -18.11 -0.87 -8.30
C PHE A 76 -18.86 -2.13 -8.73
N ALA A 77 -18.69 -2.51 -9.99
CA ALA A 77 -19.36 -3.69 -10.54
C ALA A 77 -18.96 -4.98 -9.81
N ASP A 78 -17.73 -5.02 -9.30
CA ASP A 78 -17.18 -6.16 -8.57
C ASP A 78 -17.15 -5.93 -7.04
N SER A 79 -18.03 -5.09 -6.52
CA SER A 79 -18.04 -4.75 -5.09
C SER A 79 -18.14 -5.98 -4.18
N THR A 80 -18.83 -7.04 -4.63
CA THR A 80 -18.96 -8.27 -3.84
C THR A 80 -17.64 -9.02 -3.67
N ASP A 81 -16.65 -8.74 -4.51
CA ASP A 81 -15.32 -9.34 -4.42
C ASP A 81 -14.43 -8.63 -3.37
N ILE A 82 -14.85 -7.46 -2.89
CA ILE A 82 -14.09 -6.72 -1.89
C ILE A 82 -14.31 -7.38 -0.52
N ALA A 83 -13.22 -7.84 0.10
CA ALA A 83 -13.30 -8.49 1.40
C ALA A 83 -13.78 -7.49 2.46
N GLU A 84 -14.51 -7.98 3.46
CA GLU A 84 -15.07 -7.16 4.53
C GLU A 84 -13.99 -6.30 5.20
N TYR A 85 -12.83 -6.90 5.49
CA TYR A 85 -11.72 -6.19 6.16
C TYR A 85 -11.14 -5.05 5.31
N ALA A 86 -11.38 -5.04 4.00
CA ALA A 86 -10.81 -4.05 3.09
C ALA A 86 -11.80 -2.96 2.67
N LYS A 87 -13.08 -3.09 3.00
CA LYS A 87 -14.11 -2.16 2.54
C LYS A 87 -13.85 -0.72 2.95
N GLU A 88 -13.47 -0.49 4.19
CA GLU A 88 -13.16 0.84 4.67
C GLU A 88 -11.99 1.45 3.92
N ALA A 89 -10.91 0.69 3.73
CA ALA A 89 -9.72 1.17 3.05
C ALA A 89 -10.00 1.48 1.59
N VAL A 90 -10.66 0.59 0.88
CA VAL A 90 -11.04 0.83 -0.52
C VAL A 90 -11.94 2.05 -0.64
N GLY A 91 -12.91 2.18 0.25
CA GLY A 91 -13.82 3.33 0.26
C GLY A 91 -13.11 4.65 0.54
N SER A 92 -12.23 4.69 1.53
CA SER A 92 -11.48 5.90 1.88
C SER A 92 -10.53 6.34 0.76
N LEU A 93 -9.81 5.39 0.16
CA LEU A 93 -8.88 5.71 -0.91
C LEU A 93 -9.62 6.11 -2.19
N THR A 94 -10.80 5.54 -2.43
CA THR A 94 -11.65 5.95 -3.55
C THR A 94 -12.17 7.38 -3.34
N ALA A 95 -12.64 7.68 -2.15
CA ALA A 95 -13.14 9.01 -1.81
C ALA A 95 -12.06 10.08 -1.95
N GLY A 96 -10.82 9.73 -1.61
CA GLY A 96 -9.67 10.63 -1.74
C GLY A 96 -9.10 10.73 -3.15
N GLY A 97 -9.67 10.01 -4.11
CA GLY A 97 -9.19 10.03 -5.49
C GLY A 97 -7.92 9.23 -5.73
N ILE A 98 -7.47 8.45 -4.74
CA ILE A 98 -6.23 7.66 -4.83
C ILE A 98 -6.47 6.39 -5.65
N ILE A 99 -7.63 5.75 -5.42
CA ILE A 99 -8.06 4.57 -6.15
C ILE A 99 -9.20 4.99 -7.08
N LYS A 100 -9.13 4.53 -8.32
CA LYS A 100 -10.19 4.75 -9.31
C LYS A 100 -10.59 3.40 -9.88
N GLY A 101 -11.86 3.27 -10.26
CA GLY A 101 -12.31 2.11 -11.01
C GLY A 101 -11.70 2.08 -12.41
N ASP A 102 -11.67 0.89 -13.00
CA ASP A 102 -11.25 0.75 -14.39
C ASP A 102 -12.37 1.21 -15.34
N ASP A 103 -12.13 1.10 -16.65
CA ASP A 103 -13.12 1.54 -17.66
C ASP A 103 -14.42 0.75 -17.61
N ASN A 104 -14.43 -0.42 -17.01
CA ASN A 104 -15.60 -1.26 -16.82
C ASN A 104 -16.28 -1.06 -15.46
N GLY A 105 -15.81 -0.12 -14.67
CA GLY A 105 -16.34 0.18 -13.35
C GLY A 105 -15.95 -0.81 -12.26
N ASN A 106 -14.85 -1.53 -12.44
CA ASN A 106 -14.35 -2.50 -11.46
C ASN A 106 -13.26 -1.92 -10.58
N ALA A 107 -13.29 -2.27 -9.30
CA ALA A 107 -12.21 -1.92 -8.36
C ALA A 107 -11.02 -2.87 -8.45
N ASN A 108 -11.25 -4.09 -8.93
CA ASN A 108 -10.23 -5.14 -9.06
C ASN A 108 -9.54 -5.48 -7.75
N PRO A 109 -10.30 -5.77 -6.66
CA PRO A 109 -9.70 -5.93 -5.34
C PRO A 109 -8.76 -7.13 -5.23
N ARG A 110 -8.97 -8.15 -6.06
CA ARG A 110 -8.16 -9.37 -6.04
C ARG A 110 -7.02 -9.35 -7.05
N LYS A 111 -6.88 -8.26 -7.82
CA LYS A 111 -5.78 -8.14 -8.78
C LYS A 111 -4.46 -8.06 -8.03
N ASN A 112 -3.48 -8.83 -8.49
CA ASN A 112 -2.16 -8.86 -7.87
C ASN A 112 -1.27 -7.70 -8.33
N THR A 113 -0.50 -7.16 -7.39
CA THR A 113 0.64 -6.30 -7.68
C THR A 113 1.83 -6.85 -6.90
N THR A 114 3.04 -6.43 -7.22
CA THR A 114 4.20 -6.88 -6.45
C THR A 114 4.28 -6.10 -5.13
N ARG A 115 4.87 -6.72 -4.12
CA ARG A 115 5.08 -6.07 -2.83
C ARG A 115 5.99 -4.84 -2.98
N ALA A 116 6.96 -4.90 -3.90
CA ALA A 116 7.83 -3.76 -4.21
C ALA A 116 7.03 -2.58 -4.77
N GLU A 117 6.16 -2.83 -5.73
CA GLU A 117 5.31 -1.77 -6.31
C GLU A 117 4.36 -1.18 -5.28
N ALA A 118 3.77 -2.02 -4.43
CA ALA A 118 2.89 -1.55 -3.36
C ALA A 118 3.63 -0.60 -2.42
N ALA A 119 4.86 -0.95 -2.04
CA ALA A 119 5.68 -0.09 -1.17
C ALA A 119 5.97 1.27 -1.81
N VAL A 120 6.27 1.29 -3.11
CA VAL A 120 6.52 2.55 -3.85
C VAL A 120 5.26 3.41 -3.89
N ILE A 121 4.10 2.81 -4.14
CA ILE A 121 2.83 3.54 -4.16
C ILE A 121 2.56 4.17 -2.79
N ILE A 122 2.74 3.40 -1.72
CA ILE A 122 2.53 3.89 -0.35
C ILE A 122 3.50 5.03 -0.05
N TYR A 123 4.77 4.88 -0.43
CA TYR A 123 5.78 5.92 -0.22
C TYR A 123 5.36 7.24 -0.90
N ARG A 124 4.87 7.18 -2.13
CA ARG A 124 4.38 8.36 -2.85
C ARG A 124 3.18 8.99 -2.16
N LEU A 125 2.26 8.17 -1.62
CA LEU A 125 1.08 8.66 -0.90
C LEU A 125 1.46 9.43 0.36
N LEU A 126 2.58 9.09 0.97
CA LEU A 126 3.05 9.76 2.17
C LEU A 126 3.68 11.14 1.87
N GLY A 127 3.98 11.41 0.62
CA GLY A 127 4.55 12.70 0.22
C GLY A 127 5.97 12.95 0.71
N ILE A 128 6.72 11.89 0.89
CA ILE A 128 8.09 11.95 1.43
C ILE A 128 9.11 12.05 0.30
#